data_6e9f7b1e83d1d1d08ebdfdd2010aa156
#
_entry.id   6e9f7b1e83d1d1d08ebdfdd2010aa156
#
_cell.length_a   1.000
_cell.length_b   1.000
_cell.length_c   1.000
_cell.angle_alpha   90.00
_cell.angle_beta   90.00
_cell.angle_gamma   90.00
#
_symmetry.space_group_name_H-M   'P 1'
#
loop_
_entity.id
_entity.type
_entity.pdbx_description
1 polymer ?
#
loop_
_entity_poly.entity_id
_entity_poly.type
_entity_poly.pdbx_seq_one_letter_code
_entity_poly.pdbx_strand_id
1 'polypeptide(L)'
;MTGILKCDTIQNTGGTFEHARLVQVVNSISYAMASGTTQIPNDDTIPTSSEGTALTALDTEITPTNAANTLIVMVNFPFLECSGAANLQVALYQDSGSAAIAATTAESAGGTAGLCVQLNYIKEGTIGTSSTTFKIRYGAASSVTNTVNGYNGARKLGGVAPASMTIMEIRA
;
A
#
# COMPACT_ATOMS: atom_id res chain seq x y z
N MET A 1 -39.14 24.37 -1.70
CA MET A 1 -37.90 25.16 -1.55
C MET A 1 -36.95 24.34 -0.68
N THR A 2 -35.92 23.71 -1.26
CA THR A 2 -34.86 22.96 -0.52
C THR A 2 -33.85 23.96 -0.02
N GLY A 3 -33.88 24.28 1.27
CA GLY A 3 -32.86 25.13 1.90
C GLY A 3 -31.54 24.37 2.02
N ILE A 4 -30.44 24.93 1.49
CA ILE A 4 -29.08 24.44 1.74
C ILE A 4 -28.53 25.24 2.91
N LEU A 5 -28.26 24.58 4.03
CA LEU A 5 -27.50 25.19 5.12
C LEU A 5 -26.03 25.21 4.71
N LYS A 6 -25.45 26.38 4.44
CA LYS A 6 -24.03 26.60 4.32
C LYS A 6 -23.49 27.02 5.68
N CYS A 7 -22.60 26.21 6.24
CA CYS A 7 -22.00 26.46 7.53
C CYS A 7 -20.48 26.35 7.41
N ASP A 8 -19.76 27.44 7.64
CA ASP A 8 -18.32 27.45 7.62
C ASP A 8 -17.72 26.95 8.94
N THR A 9 -18.51 27.02 10.01
CA THR A 9 -18.07 26.55 11.34
C THR A 9 -19.28 26.03 12.11
N ILE A 10 -19.16 24.84 12.68
CA ILE A 10 -20.09 24.29 13.64
C ILE A 10 -19.45 24.42 15.02
N GLN A 11 -20.08 25.12 15.94
CA GLN A 11 -19.66 25.28 17.33
C GLN A 11 -20.69 24.66 18.28
N ASN A 12 -20.20 23.99 19.32
CA ASN A 12 -21.01 23.62 20.48
C ASN A 12 -20.75 24.60 21.63
N THR A 13 -21.47 24.44 22.72
CA THR A 13 -21.29 25.26 23.94
C THR A 13 -19.91 25.11 24.61
N GLY A 14 -19.06 24.23 24.14
CA GLY A 14 -17.73 23.91 24.69
C GLY A 14 -16.56 24.11 23.71
N GLY A 15 -16.80 24.59 22.49
CA GLY A 15 -15.74 24.81 21.53
C GLY A 15 -16.12 24.59 20.05
N THR A 16 -15.16 24.65 19.19
CA THR A 16 -15.31 24.39 17.75
C THR A 16 -15.27 22.89 17.48
N PHE A 17 -16.29 22.34 16.84
CA PHE A 17 -16.18 21.01 16.27
C PHE A 17 -15.28 21.09 15.05
N GLU A 18 -14.17 20.42 15.12
CA GLU A 18 -13.39 20.19 13.91
C GLU A 18 -14.16 19.26 12.99
N HIS A 19 -14.43 19.74 11.78
CA HIS A 19 -15.04 18.93 10.71
C HIS A 19 -14.13 17.77 10.37
N ALA A 20 -14.74 16.75 9.77
CA ALA A 20 -14.12 15.48 9.42
C ALA A 20 -12.60 15.57 9.22
N ARG A 21 -11.88 14.79 10.00
CA ARG A 21 -10.41 14.75 9.93
C ARG A 21 -9.90 14.20 8.60
N LEU A 22 -10.72 13.42 7.88
CA LEU A 22 -10.38 12.91 6.56
C LEU A 22 -10.43 14.04 5.53
N VAL A 23 -9.29 14.36 4.95
CA VAL A 23 -9.10 15.47 3.98
C VAL A 23 -9.28 14.98 2.55
N GLN A 24 -8.59 13.90 2.21
CA GLN A 24 -8.69 13.26 0.88
C GLN A 24 -8.35 11.77 0.95
N VAL A 25 -8.81 11.04 -0.05
CA VAL A 25 -8.47 9.64 -0.28
C VAL A 25 -8.07 9.48 -1.74
N VAL A 26 -6.95 8.84 -1.97
CA VAL A 26 -6.52 8.39 -3.31
C VAL A 26 -6.27 6.89 -3.27
N ASN A 27 -6.54 6.20 -4.37
CA ASN A 27 -6.27 4.77 -4.44
C ASN A 27 -5.87 4.31 -5.84
N SER A 28 -5.10 3.23 -5.88
CA SER A 28 -4.80 2.45 -7.08
C SER A 28 -5.25 1.01 -6.86
N ILE A 29 -5.85 0.42 -7.89
CA ILE A 29 -6.37 -0.95 -7.85
C ILE A 29 -5.88 -1.69 -9.10
N SER A 30 -5.35 -2.89 -8.92
CA SER A 30 -4.93 -3.75 -10.01
C SER A 30 -5.65 -5.09 -9.96
N TYR A 31 -6.38 -5.39 -11.02
CA TYR A 31 -7.01 -6.70 -11.27
C TYR A 31 -6.12 -7.62 -12.10
N ALA A 32 -5.06 -7.07 -12.69
CA ALA A 32 -4.14 -7.82 -13.52
C ALA A 32 -3.30 -8.79 -12.69
N MET A 33 -3.09 -9.97 -13.22
CA MET A 33 -2.09 -10.88 -12.68
C MET A 33 -0.69 -10.33 -13.03
N ALA A 34 0.21 -10.36 -12.06
CA ALA A 34 1.60 -9.99 -12.26
C ALA A 34 2.50 -11.01 -11.58
N SER A 35 3.64 -11.33 -12.20
CA SER A 35 4.59 -12.29 -11.65
C SER A 35 6.01 -11.74 -11.71
N GLY A 36 6.85 -12.19 -10.77
CA GLY A 36 8.26 -11.84 -10.73
C GLY A 36 9.06 -12.83 -9.89
N THR A 37 10.37 -12.79 -10.04
CA THR A 37 11.32 -13.71 -9.37
C THR A 37 12.40 -12.97 -8.57
N THR A 38 12.39 -11.64 -8.57
CA THR A 38 13.36 -10.85 -7.83
C THR A 38 13.12 -11.02 -6.33
N GLN A 39 14.16 -11.37 -5.61
CA GLN A 39 14.10 -11.61 -4.17
C GLN A 39 13.96 -10.32 -3.38
N ILE A 40 13.32 -10.42 -2.21
CA ILE A 40 13.53 -9.52 -1.08
C ILE A 40 14.07 -10.42 0.04
N PRO A 41 15.33 -10.27 0.47
CA PRO A 41 15.91 -11.10 1.53
C PRO A 41 15.10 -11.01 2.81
N ASN A 42 15.00 -12.13 3.55
CA ASN A 42 14.39 -12.15 4.88
C ASN A 42 15.51 -12.09 5.93
N ASP A 43 16.15 -10.96 6.03
CA ASP A 43 17.27 -10.70 6.95
C ASP A 43 17.03 -9.41 7.76
N ASP A 44 18.03 -8.93 8.50
CA ASP A 44 17.95 -7.72 9.32
C ASP A 44 18.44 -6.47 8.55
N THR A 45 18.25 -6.43 7.22
CA THR A 45 18.55 -5.25 6.41
C THR A 45 17.27 -4.60 5.89
N ILE A 46 17.31 -3.28 5.71
CA ILE A 46 16.19 -2.56 5.10
C ILE A 46 16.13 -2.90 3.62
N PRO A 47 15.01 -3.40 3.10
CA PRO A 47 14.87 -3.69 1.67
C PRO A 47 15.18 -2.47 0.80
N THR A 48 15.95 -2.70 -0.26
CA THR A 48 16.35 -1.66 -1.21
C THR A 48 15.44 -1.64 -2.44
N SER A 49 15.43 -0.52 -3.17
CA SER A 49 14.63 -0.38 -4.39
C SER A 49 15.09 -1.27 -5.57
N SER A 50 16.20 -2.00 -5.43
CA SER A 50 16.64 -3.03 -6.38
C SER A 50 16.10 -4.41 -6.05
N GLU A 51 15.59 -4.63 -4.85
CA GLU A 51 15.04 -5.89 -4.38
C GLU A 51 13.54 -5.98 -4.65
N GLY A 52 13.07 -7.22 -4.85
CA GLY A 52 11.68 -7.49 -5.21
C GLY A 52 11.29 -7.02 -6.62
N THR A 53 10.13 -7.42 -7.04
CA THR A 53 9.51 -7.05 -8.31
C THR A 53 8.60 -5.84 -8.08
N ALA A 54 8.76 -4.79 -8.89
CA ALA A 54 7.90 -3.62 -8.80
C ALA A 54 6.48 -3.93 -9.30
N LEU A 55 5.47 -3.48 -8.57
CA LEU A 55 4.07 -3.53 -8.99
C LEU A 55 3.61 -2.11 -9.34
N THR A 56 4.07 -1.59 -10.48
CA THR A 56 3.82 -0.20 -10.90
C THR A 56 2.34 0.13 -11.10
N ALA A 57 1.49 -0.87 -11.29
CA ALA A 57 0.03 -0.69 -11.34
C ALA A 57 -0.57 -0.19 -10.01
N LEU A 58 0.19 -0.27 -8.92
CA LEU A 58 -0.20 0.28 -7.61
C LEU A 58 0.57 1.55 -7.23
N ASP A 59 1.42 2.10 -8.11
CA ASP A 59 2.05 3.39 -7.83
C ASP A 59 0.95 4.43 -7.62
N THR A 60 0.90 5.01 -6.41
CA THR A 60 -0.18 5.90 -5.99
C THR A 60 0.39 7.25 -5.61
N GLU A 61 -0.04 8.27 -6.32
CA GLU A 61 0.39 9.66 -6.11
C GLU A 61 -0.63 10.40 -5.24
N ILE A 62 -0.13 11.21 -4.31
CA ILE A 62 -0.91 12.14 -3.50
C ILE A 62 -0.20 13.48 -3.39
N THR A 63 -0.94 14.57 -3.43
CA THR A 63 -0.45 15.91 -3.10
C THR A 63 -1.10 16.35 -1.79
N PRO A 64 -0.38 16.28 -0.65
CA PRO A 64 -0.96 16.65 0.63
C PRO A 64 -1.34 18.13 0.69
N THR A 65 -2.45 18.42 1.35
CA THR A 65 -2.98 19.78 1.44
C THR A 65 -2.33 20.61 2.55
N ASN A 66 -1.75 19.95 3.54
CA ASN A 66 -1.05 20.60 4.66
C ASN A 66 0.12 19.73 5.15
N ALA A 67 1.28 20.34 5.35
CA ALA A 67 2.48 19.63 5.78
C ALA A 67 2.39 19.02 7.19
N ALA A 68 1.49 19.50 8.03
CA ALA A 68 1.27 18.95 9.37
C ALA A 68 0.32 17.75 9.40
N ASN A 69 -0.40 17.47 8.30
CA ASN A 69 -1.33 16.35 8.24
C ASN A 69 -0.60 15.00 8.33
N THR A 70 -1.37 13.96 8.54
CA THR A 70 -0.89 12.57 8.58
C THR A 70 -1.33 11.82 7.33
N LEU A 71 -0.45 11.01 6.74
CA LEU A 71 -0.83 10.08 5.68
C LEU A 71 -0.93 8.66 6.25
N ILE A 72 -2.04 7.99 5.95
CA ILE A 72 -2.23 6.57 6.23
C ILE A 72 -2.18 5.85 4.88
N VAL A 73 -1.20 4.98 4.71
CA VAL A 73 -1.03 4.16 3.51
C VAL A 73 -1.42 2.72 3.85
N MET A 74 -2.38 2.19 3.13
CA MET A 74 -2.86 0.81 3.28
C MET A 74 -2.66 0.06 1.97
N VAL A 75 -1.93 -1.04 2.02
CA VAL A 75 -1.68 -1.93 0.89
C VAL A 75 -2.32 -3.27 1.20
N ASN A 76 -3.06 -3.80 0.24
CA ASN A 76 -3.72 -5.08 0.38
C ASN A 76 -3.47 -5.96 -0.86
N PHE A 77 -2.95 -7.14 -0.61
CA PHE A 77 -2.84 -8.23 -1.57
C PHE A 77 -3.78 -9.36 -1.12
N PRO A 78 -5.01 -9.43 -1.63
CA PRO A 78 -5.93 -10.51 -1.28
C PRO A 78 -5.41 -11.87 -1.69
N PHE A 79 -4.51 -11.90 -2.68
CA PHE A 79 -3.92 -13.12 -3.18
C PHE A 79 -2.50 -12.84 -3.70
N LEU A 80 -1.51 -13.18 -2.87
CA LEU A 80 -0.10 -13.20 -3.23
C LEU A 80 0.43 -14.63 -3.01
N GLU A 81 1.04 -15.20 -4.04
CA GLU A 81 1.52 -16.58 -4.04
C GLU A 81 3.01 -16.63 -4.31
N CYS A 82 3.69 -17.64 -3.78
CA CYS A 82 5.01 -18.06 -4.25
C CYS A 82 4.99 -19.54 -4.66
N SER A 83 5.74 -19.87 -5.72
CA SER A 83 5.77 -21.22 -6.30
C SER A 83 6.58 -22.23 -5.48
N GLY A 84 7.18 -21.83 -4.37
CA GLY A 84 7.97 -22.66 -3.46
C GLY A 84 7.80 -22.27 -2.00
N ALA A 85 8.35 -23.07 -1.10
CA ALA A 85 8.40 -22.74 0.32
C ALA A 85 9.34 -21.54 0.52
N ALA A 86 8.78 -20.38 0.87
CA ALA A 86 9.55 -19.17 1.15
C ALA A 86 8.69 -18.15 1.90
N ASN A 87 9.33 -17.25 2.62
CA ASN A 87 8.65 -16.08 3.16
C ASN A 87 8.41 -15.08 2.03
N LEU A 88 7.17 -14.62 1.92
CA LEU A 88 6.76 -13.55 1.02
C LEU A 88 6.94 -12.20 1.72
N GLN A 89 7.63 -11.28 1.07
CA GLN A 89 7.83 -9.91 1.53
C GLN A 89 7.11 -8.92 0.61
N VAL A 90 6.59 -7.87 1.23
CA VAL A 90 6.08 -6.68 0.55
C VAL A 90 6.75 -5.47 1.18
N ALA A 91 7.32 -4.60 0.36
CA ALA A 91 8.03 -3.41 0.79
C ALA A 91 7.47 -2.15 0.13
N LEU A 92 7.28 -1.10 0.93
CA LEU A 92 6.75 0.20 0.54
C LEU A 92 7.89 1.20 0.41
N TYR A 93 7.89 1.95 -0.68
CA TYR A 93 8.85 3.01 -0.99
C TYR A 93 8.12 4.33 -1.24
N GLN A 94 8.83 5.43 -1.10
CA GLN A 94 8.33 6.76 -1.41
C GLN A 94 9.25 7.44 -2.42
N ASP A 95 8.68 7.97 -3.49
CA ASP A 95 9.35 8.71 -4.57
C ASP A 95 10.53 7.93 -5.19
N SER A 96 11.72 8.52 -5.21
CA SER A 96 12.97 7.92 -5.67
C SER A 96 13.81 7.31 -4.54
N GLY A 97 13.24 7.17 -3.34
CA GLY A 97 13.94 6.60 -2.20
C GLY A 97 14.46 5.19 -2.49
N SER A 98 15.73 4.94 -2.15
CA SER A 98 16.37 3.65 -2.36
C SER A 98 16.09 2.64 -1.25
N ALA A 99 15.65 3.08 -0.08
CA ALA A 99 15.33 2.26 1.07
C ALA A 99 13.81 2.19 1.27
N ALA A 100 13.31 1.02 1.65
CA ALA A 100 11.91 0.87 2.04
C ALA A 100 11.60 1.69 3.29
N ILE A 101 10.40 2.27 3.33
CA ILE A 101 9.88 3.00 4.50
C ILE A 101 9.01 2.13 5.40
N ALA A 102 8.53 1.01 4.88
CA ALA A 102 7.83 -0.04 5.62
C ALA A 102 7.93 -1.35 4.85
N ALA A 103 7.89 -2.46 5.57
CA ALA A 103 7.84 -3.78 4.98
C ALA A 103 7.02 -4.73 5.85
N THR A 104 6.53 -5.79 5.24
CA THR A 104 5.82 -6.89 5.92
C THR A 104 6.25 -8.22 5.33
N THR A 105 6.10 -9.29 6.11
CA THR A 105 6.37 -10.65 5.66
C THR A 105 5.19 -11.56 5.98
N ALA A 106 5.00 -12.56 5.14
CA ALA A 106 4.06 -13.66 5.36
C ALA A 106 4.75 -14.97 5.02
N GLU A 107 4.59 -15.98 5.87
CA GLU A 107 5.19 -17.28 5.66
C GLU A 107 4.31 -18.16 4.78
N SER A 108 4.90 -18.74 3.74
CA SER A 108 4.29 -19.80 2.95
C SER A 108 4.94 -21.14 3.32
N ALA A 109 4.17 -21.96 4.01
CA ALA A 109 4.63 -23.25 4.57
C ALA A 109 4.92 -24.34 3.52
N GLY A 110 5.10 -23.97 2.29
CA GLY A 110 5.45 -24.87 1.18
C GLY A 110 4.45 -24.86 0.04
N GLY A 111 4.98 -24.55 -1.10
CA GLY A 111 4.45 -24.60 -2.45
C GLY A 111 2.95 -24.37 -2.60
N THR A 112 2.59 -23.32 -3.30
CA THR A 112 1.27 -23.17 -3.90
C THR A 112 0.15 -22.61 -3.00
N ALA A 113 0.45 -21.99 -1.86
CA ALA A 113 -0.56 -21.29 -1.06
C ALA A 113 -0.61 -19.80 -1.42
N GLY A 114 -1.75 -19.33 -1.87
CA GLY A 114 -2.02 -17.89 -1.94
C GLY A 114 -2.29 -17.34 -0.54
N LEU A 115 -1.60 -16.28 -0.18
CA LEU A 115 -1.73 -15.61 1.09
C LEU A 115 -2.39 -14.24 0.91
N CYS A 116 -3.18 -13.84 1.89
CA CYS A 116 -3.58 -12.44 2.04
C CYS A 116 -2.44 -11.70 2.77
N VAL A 117 -1.83 -10.72 2.11
CA VAL A 117 -0.74 -9.93 2.68
C VAL A 117 -1.18 -8.48 2.76
N GLN A 118 -1.02 -7.88 3.94
CA GLN A 118 -1.37 -6.49 4.20
C GLN A 118 -0.17 -5.74 4.76
N LEU A 119 -0.02 -4.49 4.34
CA LEU A 119 0.95 -3.56 4.90
C LEU A 119 0.24 -2.24 5.18
N ASN A 120 0.38 -1.76 6.41
CA ASN A 120 -0.11 -0.46 6.81
C ASN A 120 1.07 0.41 7.26
N TYR A 121 1.07 1.66 6.84
CA TYR A 121 2.10 2.63 7.18
C TYR A 121 1.46 3.97 7.52
N ILE A 122 1.92 4.59 8.58
CA ILE A 122 1.49 5.93 9.01
C ILE A 122 2.69 6.85 8.90
N LYS A 123 2.55 7.89 8.08
CA LYS A 123 3.55 8.96 7.97
C LYS A 123 3.05 10.18 8.74
N GLU A 124 3.70 10.40 9.86
CA GLU A 124 3.47 11.54 10.75
C GLU A 124 4.57 12.61 10.58
N GLY A 125 4.35 13.76 11.17
CA GLY A 125 5.28 14.88 11.15
C GLY A 125 5.16 15.68 9.85
N THR A 126 6.26 16.21 9.36
CA THR A 126 6.26 17.02 8.14
C THR A 126 6.18 16.14 6.90
N ILE A 127 4.98 16.04 6.33
CA ILE A 127 4.74 15.25 5.11
C ILE A 127 5.00 16.04 3.81
N GLY A 128 5.20 17.37 3.93
CA GLY A 128 5.30 18.27 2.78
C GLY A 128 3.94 18.55 2.12
N THR A 129 3.96 19.43 1.10
CA THR A 129 2.77 19.75 0.27
C THR A 129 3.05 19.56 -1.22
N SER A 130 4.21 18.99 -1.56
CA SER A 130 4.52 18.58 -2.93
C SER A 130 3.91 17.22 -3.22
N SER A 131 3.66 16.96 -4.52
CA SER A 131 3.25 15.63 -4.96
C SER A 131 4.30 14.59 -4.55
N THR A 132 3.84 13.46 -4.05
CA THR A 132 4.65 12.32 -3.63
C THR A 132 4.00 11.02 -4.09
N THR A 133 4.81 10.06 -4.51
CA THR A 133 4.34 8.76 -5.02
C THR A 133 4.78 7.64 -4.09
N PHE A 134 3.83 6.85 -3.62
CA PHE A 134 4.10 5.60 -2.92
C PHE A 134 4.14 4.44 -3.89
N LYS A 135 5.10 3.54 -3.71
CA LYS A 135 5.41 2.44 -4.63
C LYS A 135 5.56 1.15 -3.86
N ILE A 136 5.18 0.04 -4.48
CA ILE A 136 5.26 -1.29 -3.88
C ILE A 136 6.19 -2.19 -4.68
N ARG A 137 6.97 -2.97 -3.93
CA ARG A 137 7.69 -4.13 -4.46
C ARG A 137 7.31 -5.36 -3.65
N TYR A 138 7.24 -6.50 -4.32
CA TYR A 138 6.96 -7.79 -3.71
C TYR A 138 8.00 -8.82 -4.15
N GLY A 139 8.25 -9.79 -3.31
CA GLY A 139 9.21 -10.84 -3.58
C GLY A 139 9.17 -11.93 -2.52
N ALA A 140 9.95 -12.97 -2.71
CA ALA A 140 10.20 -13.97 -1.69
C ALA A 140 11.66 -13.94 -1.24
N ALA A 141 11.95 -14.53 -0.10
CA ALA A 141 13.31 -14.68 0.42
C ALA A 141 14.21 -15.56 -0.45
N SER A 142 13.64 -16.30 -1.38
CA SER A 142 14.35 -17.16 -2.33
C SER A 142 13.90 -16.89 -3.77
N SER A 143 14.71 -17.30 -4.76
CA SER A 143 14.41 -17.16 -6.19
C SER A 143 13.31 -18.11 -6.64
N VAL A 144 12.08 -17.81 -6.23
CA VAL A 144 10.87 -18.50 -6.67
C VAL A 144 9.96 -17.51 -7.38
N THR A 145 9.05 -18.02 -8.22
CA THR A 145 8.07 -17.15 -8.86
C THR A 145 7.03 -16.70 -7.84
N ASN A 146 6.86 -15.38 -7.73
CA ASN A 146 5.83 -14.75 -6.92
C ASN A 146 4.74 -14.23 -7.84
N THR A 147 3.46 -14.48 -7.52
CA THR A 147 2.33 -14.11 -8.36
C THR A 147 1.31 -13.32 -7.56
N VAL A 148 0.98 -12.13 -8.07
CA VAL A 148 -0.10 -11.26 -7.54
C VAL A 148 -1.38 -11.55 -8.30
N ASN A 149 -2.53 -11.60 -7.61
CA ASN A 149 -3.88 -11.82 -8.15
C ASN A 149 -4.03 -13.16 -8.89
N GLY A 150 -3.16 -14.11 -8.63
CA GLY A 150 -3.15 -15.38 -9.32
C GLY A 150 -2.29 -16.44 -8.66
N TYR A 151 -2.30 -17.62 -9.26
CA TYR A 151 -1.64 -18.82 -8.79
C TYR A 151 -1.34 -19.75 -9.95
N ASN A 152 -0.11 -20.29 -10.00
CA ASN A 152 0.35 -21.15 -11.11
C ASN A 152 0.09 -20.53 -12.50
N GLY A 153 0.41 -19.26 -12.68
CA GLY A 153 0.21 -18.59 -13.96
C GLY A 153 -1.23 -18.33 -14.36
N ALA A 154 -2.19 -18.58 -13.46
CA ALA A 154 -3.61 -18.38 -13.73
C ALA A 154 -4.26 -17.45 -12.71
N ARG A 155 -5.05 -16.49 -13.19
CA ARG A 155 -5.88 -15.62 -12.37
C ARG A 155 -6.86 -16.45 -11.54
N LYS A 156 -7.11 -16.03 -10.29
CA LYS A 156 -8.05 -16.69 -9.38
C LYS A 156 -9.30 -15.86 -9.14
N LEU A 157 -10.32 -16.50 -8.55
CA LEU A 157 -11.59 -15.88 -8.14
C LEU A 157 -12.24 -15.03 -9.23
N GLY A 158 -12.13 -15.43 -10.51
CA GLY A 158 -12.70 -14.68 -11.62
C GLY A 158 -12.11 -13.26 -11.80
N GLY A 159 -11.04 -12.93 -11.04
CA GLY A 159 -10.42 -11.61 -11.06
C GLY A 159 -11.10 -10.57 -10.17
N VAL A 160 -11.92 -10.97 -9.19
CA VAL A 160 -12.57 -10.04 -8.24
C VAL A 160 -11.80 -9.87 -6.94
N ALA A 161 -10.54 -10.32 -6.88
CA ALA A 161 -9.63 -10.15 -5.76
C ALA A 161 -8.44 -9.26 -6.17
N PRO A 162 -8.63 -7.94 -6.35
CA PRO A 162 -7.56 -7.05 -6.81
C PRO A 162 -6.60 -6.70 -5.69
N ALA A 163 -5.32 -6.57 -6.04
CA ALA A 163 -4.38 -5.86 -5.21
C ALA A 163 -4.70 -4.36 -5.22
N SER A 164 -4.49 -3.68 -4.10
CA SER A 164 -4.81 -2.26 -3.96
C SER A 164 -3.84 -1.52 -3.04
N MET A 165 -3.67 -0.22 -3.29
CA MET A 165 -3.09 0.74 -2.37
C MET A 165 -4.06 1.89 -2.18
N THR A 166 -4.35 2.23 -0.93
CA THR A 166 -5.17 3.38 -0.56
C THR A 166 -4.36 4.30 0.34
N ILE A 167 -4.38 5.59 0.04
CA ILE A 167 -3.75 6.61 0.88
C ILE A 167 -4.84 7.57 1.35
N MET A 168 -4.89 7.79 2.65
CA MET A 168 -5.77 8.76 3.29
C MET A 168 -4.95 9.88 3.90
N GLU A 169 -5.33 11.12 3.64
CA GLU A 169 -4.81 12.29 4.34
C GLU A 169 -5.74 12.66 5.48
N ILE A 170 -5.19 12.69 6.68
CA ILE A 170 -5.90 13.01 7.92
C ILE A 170 -5.38 14.36 8.43
N ARG A 171 -6.29 15.26 8.78
CA ARG A 171 -5.93 16.54 9.40
C ARG A 171 -5.26 16.32 10.76
N ALA A 172 -4.17 17.05 11.00
CA ALA A 172 -3.50 17.13 12.30
C ALA A 172 -4.39 17.77 13.36
#